data_597eda5addfaf65dfe1c1a12c39ec2a7
#
_entry.id   597eda5addfaf65dfe1c1a12c39ec2a7
#
_cell.length_a   1.000
_cell.length_b   1.000
_cell.length_c   1.000
_cell.angle_alpha   90.00
_cell.angle_beta   90.00
_cell.angle_gamma   90.00
#
_symmetry.space_group_name_H-M   'P 1'
#
loop_
_entity.id
_entity.type
_entity.pdbx_description
1 polymer ?
#
loop_
_entity_poly.entity_id
_entity_poly.type
_entity_poly.pdbx_seq_one_letter_code
_entity_poly.pdbx_strand_id
1 'polypeptide(L)'
;MIDITLDNFQTELVEASMNTPVLLDIWAEWCGPCKQLGPVLEKLEAEYGGRFILAKLDADKVPQISSQLSQMFGVRSIPFCVLFSGGQPVDGFVGALPAAQVREFLDKHVPGADELEAQQEEEAAQEALAEGDTEGALERLQHAVATDPANDDARFDYVKLLLQQGRTDDAKVAFAPVIDRRALVQRFDALQRWMDAIDAAGDAPDTAAFDARIAASKRDFEARFGRAQVLMARQQWTEAMDELLEILMRDKAWSEDLARKTYIAVLDIIEPPKPKVAEGQIPPDDPTVASYRRRLSSVILS
;
A
#
# COMPACT_ATOMS: atom_id res chain seq x y z
N MET A 1 -15.32 -7.05 24.37
CA MET A 1 -14.28 -7.45 25.37
C MET A 1 -14.23 -8.96 25.45
N ILE A 2 -13.04 -9.57 25.37
CA ILE A 2 -12.81 -11.02 25.28
C ILE A 2 -11.88 -11.43 26.44
N ASP A 3 -12.25 -12.49 27.18
CA ASP A 3 -11.36 -13.07 28.20
C ASP A 3 -10.44 -14.11 27.56
N ILE A 4 -9.12 -13.90 27.68
CA ILE A 4 -8.10 -14.78 27.10
C ILE A 4 -7.74 -15.90 28.07
N THR A 5 -7.75 -17.10 27.55
CA THR A 5 -7.38 -18.36 28.19
C THR A 5 -6.30 -19.07 27.36
N LEU A 6 -5.77 -20.20 27.87
CA LEU A 6 -4.85 -21.03 27.07
C LEU A 6 -5.52 -21.61 25.83
N ASP A 7 -6.83 -21.87 25.89
CA ASP A 7 -7.57 -22.55 24.81
C ASP A 7 -7.89 -21.60 23.65
N ASN A 8 -8.12 -20.31 23.91
CA ASN A 8 -8.51 -19.33 22.90
C ASN A 8 -7.43 -18.31 22.54
N PHE A 9 -6.26 -18.37 23.17
CA PHE A 9 -5.16 -17.44 22.92
C PHE A 9 -4.80 -17.34 21.44
N GLN A 10 -4.73 -18.50 20.76
CA GLN A 10 -4.35 -18.55 19.35
C GLN A 10 -5.43 -17.87 18.47
N THR A 11 -6.70 -18.23 18.65
CA THR A 11 -7.78 -17.75 17.79
C THR A 11 -8.20 -16.31 18.10
N GLU A 12 -8.40 -15.99 19.40
CA GLU A 12 -8.98 -14.70 19.82
C GLU A 12 -7.95 -13.60 19.99
N LEU A 13 -6.65 -13.93 20.06
CA LEU A 13 -5.60 -12.93 20.16
C LEU A 13 -4.69 -12.92 18.93
N VAL A 14 -4.05 -14.05 18.60
CA VAL A 14 -3.08 -14.08 17.50
C VAL A 14 -3.77 -13.97 16.15
N GLU A 15 -4.72 -14.86 15.82
CA GLU A 15 -5.42 -14.85 14.53
C GLU A 15 -6.33 -13.63 14.38
N ALA A 16 -7.05 -13.21 15.44
CA ALA A 16 -7.86 -12.00 15.40
C ALA A 16 -7.03 -10.75 15.08
N SER A 17 -5.80 -10.67 15.63
CA SER A 17 -4.91 -9.54 15.41
C SER A 17 -4.31 -9.46 14.00
N MET A 18 -4.51 -10.47 13.15
CA MET A 18 -4.16 -10.41 11.73
C MET A 18 -5.01 -9.40 10.96
N ASN A 19 -6.26 -9.21 11.39
CA ASN A 19 -7.21 -8.33 10.71
C ASN A 19 -7.48 -7.03 11.49
N THR A 20 -7.57 -7.13 12.82
CA THR A 20 -7.91 -5.99 13.70
C THR A 20 -6.96 -5.98 14.88
N PRO A 21 -6.26 -4.87 15.19
CA PRO A 21 -5.39 -4.80 16.37
C PRO A 21 -6.10 -5.24 17.65
N VAL A 22 -5.44 -6.02 18.48
CA VAL A 22 -5.99 -6.49 19.77
C VAL A 22 -5.14 -5.95 20.89
N LEU A 23 -5.75 -5.14 21.77
CA LEU A 23 -5.11 -4.67 23.00
C LEU A 23 -5.39 -5.67 24.13
N LEU A 24 -4.38 -6.38 24.58
CA LEU A 24 -4.45 -7.31 25.67
C LEU A 24 -4.13 -6.59 27.00
N ASP A 25 -5.11 -6.50 27.91
CA ASP A 25 -4.96 -6.01 29.28
C ASP A 25 -4.60 -7.19 30.21
N ILE A 26 -3.37 -7.21 30.71
CA ILE A 26 -2.91 -8.19 31.67
C ILE A 26 -3.15 -7.63 33.08
N TRP A 27 -4.07 -8.24 33.79
CA TRP A 27 -4.59 -7.77 35.08
C TRP A 27 -4.70 -8.88 36.12
N ALA A 28 -5.06 -8.53 37.37
CA ALA A 28 -5.42 -9.49 38.40
C ALA A 28 -6.48 -8.89 39.33
N GLU A 29 -7.24 -9.76 40.04
CA GLU A 29 -8.34 -9.34 40.90
C GLU A 29 -7.88 -8.48 42.11
N TRP A 30 -6.71 -8.72 42.61
CA TRP A 30 -6.11 -7.95 43.73
C TRP A 30 -5.47 -6.63 43.29
N CYS A 31 -5.33 -6.38 42.00
CA CYS A 31 -4.63 -5.22 41.44
C CYS A 31 -5.52 -3.98 41.46
N GLY A 32 -5.31 -3.08 42.40
CA GLY A 32 -6.06 -1.81 42.49
C GLY A 32 -5.92 -0.91 41.25
N PRO A 33 -4.70 -0.64 40.75
CA PRO A 33 -4.50 0.14 39.51
C PRO A 33 -5.15 -0.47 38.27
N CYS A 34 -5.22 -1.81 38.17
CA CYS A 34 -5.89 -2.50 37.08
C CYS A 34 -7.41 -2.19 37.06
N LYS A 35 -8.02 -2.10 38.23
CA LYS A 35 -9.44 -1.74 38.35
C LYS A 35 -9.74 -0.31 37.96
N GLN A 36 -8.74 0.57 37.97
CA GLN A 36 -8.86 1.96 37.47
C GLN A 36 -8.68 2.03 35.96
N LEU A 37 -7.77 1.22 35.38
CA LEU A 37 -7.49 1.20 33.96
C LEU A 37 -8.62 0.55 33.17
N GLY A 38 -9.19 -0.56 33.64
CA GLY A 38 -10.20 -1.33 32.91
C GLY A 38 -11.33 -0.47 32.32
N PRO A 39 -12.04 0.36 33.12
CA PRO A 39 -13.09 1.24 32.59
C PRO A 39 -12.60 2.26 31.56
N VAL A 40 -11.33 2.68 31.61
CA VAL A 40 -10.73 3.59 30.62
C VAL A 40 -10.58 2.86 29.29
N LEU A 41 -10.07 1.62 29.30
CA LEU A 41 -9.91 0.80 28.10
C LEU A 41 -11.25 0.45 27.47
N GLU A 42 -12.25 0.06 28.27
CA GLU A 42 -13.60 -0.24 27.79
C GLU A 42 -14.27 0.96 27.13
N LYS A 43 -14.09 2.15 27.69
CA LYS A 43 -14.59 3.38 27.10
C LYS A 43 -13.90 3.68 25.78
N LEU A 44 -12.58 3.51 25.69
CA LEU A 44 -11.82 3.72 24.47
C LEU A 44 -12.19 2.69 23.39
N GLU A 45 -12.38 1.41 23.75
CA GLU A 45 -12.87 0.39 22.79
C GLU A 45 -14.19 0.83 22.15
N ALA A 46 -15.13 1.33 22.95
CA ALA A 46 -16.41 1.84 22.45
C ALA A 46 -16.24 3.09 21.56
N GLU A 47 -15.35 4.04 21.92
CA GLU A 47 -15.06 5.24 21.13
C GLU A 47 -14.36 4.92 19.81
N TYR A 48 -13.53 3.88 19.76
CA TYR A 48 -12.85 3.44 18.55
C TYR A 48 -13.75 2.60 17.62
N GLY A 49 -14.95 2.22 18.06
CA GLY A 49 -15.98 1.63 17.20
C GLY A 49 -15.56 0.35 16.48
N GLY A 50 -14.78 -0.52 17.12
CA GLY A 50 -14.31 -1.78 16.56
C GLY A 50 -12.98 -1.70 15.79
N ARG A 51 -12.33 -0.53 15.73
CA ARG A 51 -11.01 -0.38 15.10
C ARG A 51 -9.89 -1.10 15.86
N PHE A 52 -10.11 -1.41 17.12
CA PHE A 52 -9.33 -2.40 17.88
C PHE A 52 -10.26 -3.23 18.76
N ILE A 53 -9.78 -4.38 19.20
CA ILE A 53 -10.47 -5.29 20.10
C ILE A 53 -9.78 -5.23 21.46
N LEU A 54 -10.57 -5.07 22.54
CA LEU A 54 -10.05 -5.18 23.91
C LEU A 54 -10.16 -6.64 24.39
N ALA A 55 -9.02 -7.25 24.71
CA ALA A 55 -8.92 -8.55 25.34
C ALA A 55 -8.37 -8.42 26.77
N LYS A 56 -8.78 -9.28 27.66
CA LYS A 56 -8.32 -9.32 29.06
C LYS A 56 -7.69 -10.67 29.40
N LEU A 57 -6.59 -10.64 30.13
CA LEU A 57 -5.91 -11.83 30.60
C LEU A 57 -5.68 -11.72 32.13
N ASP A 58 -6.31 -12.63 32.89
CA ASP A 58 -6.07 -12.75 34.31
C ASP A 58 -4.72 -13.44 34.54
N ALA A 59 -3.75 -12.68 35.07
CA ALA A 59 -2.38 -13.16 35.28
C ALA A 59 -2.28 -14.32 36.27
N ASP A 60 -3.22 -14.42 37.19
CA ASP A 60 -3.25 -15.53 38.19
C ASP A 60 -3.84 -16.80 37.56
N LYS A 61 -4.79 -16.67 36.61
CA LYS A 61 -5.40 -17.82 35.92
C LYS A 61 -4.57 -18.35 34.79
N VAL A 62 -3.86 -17.44 34.06
CA VAL A 62 -3.05 -17.79 32.88
C VAL A 62 -1.60 -17.28 33.03
N PRO A 63 -0.88 -17.76 34.08
CA PRO A 63 0.46 -17.26 34.40
C PRO A 63 1.50 -17.56 33.29
N GLN A 64 1.28 -18.58 32.45
CA GLN A 64 2.20 -18.96 31.39
C GLN A 64 2.31 -17.85 30.33
N ILE A 65 1.18 -17.37 29.84
CA ILE A 65 1.13 -16.31 28.85
C ILE A 65 1.60 -14.98 29.43
N SER A 66 1.08 -14.61 30.61
CA SER A 66 1.47 -13.36 31.29
C SER A 66 2.97 -13.30 31.58
N SER A 67 3.58 -14.40 32.03
CA SER A 67 5.02 -14.47 32.28
C SER A 67 5.85 -14.38 30.99
N GLN A 68 5.42 -15.04 29.93
CA GLN A 68 6.12 -15.00 28.64
C GLN A 68 6.12 -13.58 28.06
N LEU A 69 4.97 -12.91 28.04
CA LEU A 69 4.87 -11.53 27.57
C LEU A 69 5.67 -10.57 28.47
N SER A 70 5.58 -10.73 29.79
CA SER A 70 6.36 -9.95 30.73
C SER A 70 7.86 -10.08 30.52
N GLN A 71 8.35 -11.28 30.23
CA GLN A 71 9.77 -11.52 29.92
C GLN A 71 10.16 -10.88 28.58
N MET A 72 9.33 -11.01 27.57
CA MET A 72 9.57 -10.45 26.23
C MET A 72 9.73 -8.92 26.26
N PHE A 73 8.88 -8.24 27.02
CA PHE A 73 8.90 -6.78 27.15
C PHE A 73 9.74 -6.26 28.35
N GLY A 74 10.34 -7.14 29.14
CA GLY A 74 11.12 -6.77 30.33
C GLY A 74 10.29 -6.16 31.46
N VAL A 75 8.97 -6.44 31.51
CA VAL A 75 8.00 -5.89 32.47
C VAL A 75 7.88 -6.80 33.67
N ARG A 76 7.70 -6.21 34.88
CA ARG A 76 7.61 -6.97 36.16
C ARG A 76 6.40 -6.60 37.01
N SER A 77 5.47 -5.83 36.46
CA SER A 77 4.31 -5.32 37.21
C SER A 77 3.07 -5.24 36.31
N ILE A 78 1.89 -5.32 36.96
CA ILE A 78 0.60 -5.08 36.33
C ILE A 78 -0.03 -3.78 36.88
N PRO A 79 -0.97 -3.13 36.14
CA PRO A 79 -1.43 -3.52 34.79
C PRO A 79 -0.34 -3.42 33.73
N PHE A 80 -0.35 -4.33 32.78
CA PHE A 80 0.51 -4.33 31.63
C PHE A 80 -0.34 -4.60 30.40
N CYS A 81 -0.39 -3.64 29.47
CA CYS A 81 -1.12 -3.78 28.22
C CYS A 81 -0.16 -4.05 27.07
N VAL A 82 -0.51 -5.03 26.23
CA VAL A 82 0.26 -5.42 25.05
C VAL A 82 -0.64 -5.33 23.81
N LEU A 83 -0.21 -4.60 22.80
CA LEU A 83 -0.90 -4.54 21.53
C LEU A 83 -0.38 -5.62 20.59
N PHE A 84 -1.30 -6.39 20.04
CA PHE A 84 -1.06 -7.37 18.98
C PHE A 84 -1.55 -6.81 17.64
N SER A 85 -0.74 -6.95 16.61
CA SER A 85 -1.07 -6.60 15.23
C SER A 85 -0.31 -7.51 14.28
N GLY A 86 -0.95 -7.96 13.20
CA GLY A 86 -0.35 -8.90 12.27
C GLY A 86 0.08 -10.23 12.91
N GLY A 87 -0.67 -10.72 13.90
CA GLY A 87 -0.39 -11.98 14.60
C GLY A 87 0.74 -11.91 15.65
N GLN A 88 1.29 -10.71 15.90
CA GLN A 88 2.46 -10.55 16.78
C GLN A 88 2.26 -9.42 17.81
N PRO A 89 2.89 -9.51 18.99
CA PRO A 89 2.96 -8.40 19.91
C PRO A 89 3.91 -7.32 19.36
N VAL A 90 3.39 -6.11 19.16
CA VAL A 90 4.13 -5.01 18.48
C VAL A 90 4.58 -3.92 19.46
N ASP A 91 3.80 -3.61 20.49
CA ASP A 91 4.11 -2.58 21.48
C ASP A 91 3.34 -2.81 22.78
N GLY A 92 3.65 -2.04 23.83
CA GLY A 92 2.96 -2.18 25.11
C GLY A 92 3.27 -1.05 26.09
N PHE A 93 2.42 -0.90 27.10
CA PHE A 93 2.62 0.05 28.17
C PHE A 93 2.33 -0.55 29.54
N VAL A 94 2.92 0.02 30.59
CA VAL A 94 2.81 -0.44 31.97
C VAL A 94 2.15 0.63 32.83
N GLY A 95 1.28 0.19 33.74
CA GLY A 95 0.64 1.04 34.71
C GLY A 95 -0.73 1.58 34.29
N ALA A 96 -1.47 2.15 35.23
CA ALA A 96 -2.77 2.76 34.97
C ALA A 96 -2.58 4.15 34.34
N LEU A 97 -2.41 4.19 33.02
CA LEU A 97 -2.27 5.44 32.27
C LEU A 97 -3.61 6.20 32.19
N PRO A 98 -3.57 7.54 32.18
CA PRO A 98 -4.74 8.37 31.88
C PRO A 98 -5.24 8.11 30.43
N ALA A 99 -6.56 8.29 30.21
CA ALA A 99 -7.19 8.05 28.91
C ALA A 99 -6.49 8.77 27.74
N ALA A 100 -5.96 9.97 27.94
CA ALA A 100 -5.25 10.71 26.90
C ALA A 100 -3.96 10.01 26.47
N GLN A 101 -3.21 9.43 27.39
CA GLN A 101 -1.97 8.69 27.06
C GLN A 101 -2.26 7.33 26.43
N VAL A 102 -3.32 6.64 26.86
CA VAL A 102 -3.77 5.42 26.21
C VAL A 102 -4.22 5.71 24.78
N ARG A 103 -4.95 6.82 24.56
CA ARG A 103 -5.34 7.26 23.22
C ARG A 103 -4.12 7.56 22.34
N GLU A 104 -3.15 8.30 22.85
CA GLU A 104 -1.90 8.58 22.12
C GLU A 104 -1.15 7.28 21.74
N PHE A 105 -1.17 6.28 22.61
CA PHE A 105 -0.62 4.95 22.31
C PHE A 105 -1.42 4.24 21.21
N LEU A 106 -2.75 4.22 21.32
CA LEU A 106 -3.62 3.58 20.32
C LEU A 106 -3.51 4.25 18.95
N ASP A 107 -3.51 5.58 18.89
CA ASP A 107 -3.44 6.36 17.64
C ASP A 107 -2.13 6.13 16.84
N LYS A 108 -1.09 5.55 17.47
CA LYS A 108 0.15 5.15 16.77
C LYS A 108 0.01 3.82 16.03
N HIS A 109 -0.94 2.99 16.43
CA HIS A 109 -1.00 1.58 16.01
C HIS A 109 -2.36 1.16 15.44
N VAL A 110 -3.40 1.90 15.78
CA VAL A 110 -4.77 1.61 15.35
C VAL A 110 -5.11 2.56 14.21
N PRO A 111 -5.49 2.05 13.04
CA PRO A 111 -5.85 2.89 11.90
C PRO A 111 -6.94 3.91 12.26
N GLY A 112 -6.87 5.09 11.67
CA GLY A 112 -7.91 6.11 11.75
C GLY A 112 -9.23 5.60 11.15
N ALA A 113 -10.35 6.24 11.50
CA ALA A 113 -11.64 5.87 10.91
C ALA A 113 -11.64 6.16 9.40
N ASP A 114 -11.13 7.33 9.03
CA ASP A 114 -11.03 7.76 7.63
C ASP A 114 -10.07 6.88 6.81
N GLU A 115 -8.97 6.41 7.43
CA GLU A 115 -8.03 5.50 6.81
C GLU A 115 -8.69 4.14 6.50
N LEU A 116 -9.44 3.57 7.45
CA LEU A 116 -10.17 2.32 7.23
C LEU A 116 -11.28 2.46 6.20
N GLU A 117 -12.03 3.57 6.22
CA GLU A 117 -13.07 3.84 5.23
C GLU A 117 -12.44 3.95 3.83
N ALA A 118 -11.33 4.68 3.69
CA ALA A 118 -10.62 4.80 2.42
C ALA A 118 -10.11 3.45 1.91
N GLN A 119 -9.58 2.59 2.80
CA GLN A 119 -9.15 1.24 2.43
C GLN A 119 -10.32 0.36 1.97
N GLN A 120 -11.48 0.44 2.64
CA GLN A 120 -12.68 -0.31 2.25
C GLN A 120 -13.18 0.13 0.86
N GLU A 121 -13.19 1.43 0.59
CA GLU A 121 -13.56 1.95 -0.73
C GLU A 121 -12.56 1.56 -1.82
N GLU A 122 -11.25 1.51 -1.51
CA GLU A 122 -10.23 1.01 -2.44
C GLU A 122 -10.45 -0.49 -2.77
N GLU A 123 -10.70 -1.33 -1.76
CA GLU A 123 -11.01 -2.76 -1.97
C GLU A 123 -12.28 -2.93 -2.81
N ALA A 124 -13.33 -2.19 -2.49
CA ALA A 124 -14.58 -2.24 -3.25
C ALA A 124 -14.43 -1.70 -4.69
N ALA A 125 -13.50 -0.76 -4.93
CA ALA A 125 -13.15 -0.33 -6.28
C ALA A 125 -12.47 -1.45 -7.08
N GLN A 126 -11.58 -2.23 -6.46
CA GLN A 126 -10.96 -3.39 -7.10
C GLN A 126 -11.98 -4.47 -7.46
N GLU A 127 -12.97 -4.71 -6.59
CA GLU A 127 -14.07 -5.63 -6.87
C GLU A 127 -14.92 -5.13 -8.06
N ALA A 128 -15.29 -3.85 -8.08
CA ALA A 128 -16.02 -3.24 -9.19
C ALA A 128 -15.27 -3.37 -10.51
N LEU A 129 -13.93 -3.16 -10.52
CA LEU A 129 -13.11 -3.38 -11.71
C LEU A 129 -13.11 -4.83 -12.18
N ALA A 130 -13.08 -5.80 -11.27
CA ALA A 130 -13.15 -7.22 -11.59
C ALA A 130 -14.51 -7.61 -12.22
N GLU A 131 -15.58 -6.90 -11.87
CA GLU A 131 -16.92 -7.04 -12.44
C GLU A 131 -17.12 -6.25 -13.75
N GLY A 132 -16.17 -5.41 -14.12
CA GLY A 132 -16.22 -4.54 -15.31
C GLY A 132 -16.92 -3.20 -15.08
N ASP A 133 -17.28 -2.87 -13.84
CA ASP A 133 -17.88 -1.59 -13.46
C ASP A 133 -16.80 -0.51 -13.24
N THR A 134 -16.32 0.05 -14.35
CA THR A 134 -15.25 1.06 -14.32
C THR A 134 -15.71 2.38 -13.70
N GLU A 135 -16.95 2.82 -13.94
CA GLU A 135 -17.47 4.07 -13.37
C GLU A 135 -17.69 3.92 -11.85
N GLY A 136 -18.24 2.82 -11.39
CA GLY A 136 -18.36 2.53 -9.97
C GLY A 136 -17.01 2.48 -9.27
N ALA A 137 -15.99 1.93 -9.91
CA ALA A 137 -14.63 1.94 -9.39
C ALA A 137 -14.04 3.35 -9.28
N LEU A 138 -14.28 4.21 -10.29
CA LEU A 138 -13.84 5.62 -10.25
C LEU A 138 -14.50 6.39 -9.11
N GLU A 139 -15.82 6.22 -8.91
CA GLU A 139 -16.55 6.87 -7.81
C GLU A 139 -15.98 6.45 -6.44
N ARG A 140 -15.72 5.17 -6.24
CA ARG A 140 -15.14 4.63 -5.00
C ARG A 140 -13.72 5.14 -4.74
N LEU A 141 -12.85 5.10 -5.74
CA LEU A 141 -11.48 5.63 -5.62
C LEU A 141 -11.48 7.15 -5.36
N GLN A 142 -12.39 7.89 -6.00
CA GLN A 142 -12.57 9.31 -5.71
C GLN A 142 -12.99 9.54 -4.25
N HIS A 143 -13.89 8.71 -3.73
CA HIS A 143 -14.32 8.78 -2.34
C HIS A 143 -13.17 8.44 -1.38
N ALA A 144 -12.42 7.36 -1.64
CA ALA A 144 -11.24 6.97 -0.87
C ALA A 144 -10.21 8.11 -0.75
N VAL A 145 -9.88 8.74 -1.89
CA VAL A 145 -8.94 9.88 -1.94
C VAL A 145 -9.47 11.12 -1.21
N ALA A 146 -10.79 11.33 -1.19
CA ALA A 146 -11.41 12.45 -0.48
C ALA A 146 -11.44 12.21 1.03
N THR A 147 -11.69 10.98 1.46
CA THR A 147 -11.77 10.56 2.86
C THR A 147 -10.39 10.51 3.50
N ASP A 148 -9.40 9.90 2.83
CA ASP A 148 -8.00 9.92 3.26
C ASP A 148 -7.07 10.47 2.16
N PRO A 149 -6.80 11.78 2.15
CA PRO A 149 -5.88 12.40 1.19
C PRO A 149 -4.42 11.91 1.29
N ALA A 150 -4.05 11.22 2.37
CA ALA A 150 -2.73 10.64 2.57
C ALA A 150 -2.59 9.23 2.01
N ASN A 151 -3.70 8.59 1.62
CA ASN A 151 -3.68 7.27 0.97
C ASN A 151 -3.11 7.39 -0.46
N ASP A 152 -1.81 7.11 -0.57
CA ASP A 152 -1.06 7.18 -1.83
C ASP A 152 -1.47 6.07 -2.80
N ASP A 153 -1.88 4.92 -2.30
CA ASP A 153 -2.29 3.77 -3.13
C ASP A 153 -3.63 4.05 -3.80
N ALA A 154 -4.64 4.48 -3.05
CA ALA A 154 -5.93 4.90 -3.61
C ALA A 154 -5.76 6.04 -4.64
N ARG A 155 -4.90 7.03 -4.35
CA ARG A 155 -4.62 8.12 -5.28
C ARG A 155 -3.93 7.65 -6.55
N PHE A 156 -2.97 6.75 -6.44
CA PHE A 156 -2.31 6.15 -7.61
C PHE A 156 -3.32 5.41 -8.49
N ASP A 157 -4.15 4.55 -7.88
CA ASP A 157 -5.13 3.77 -8.60
C ASP A 157 -6.22 4.65 -9.23
N TYR A 158 -6.65 5.72 -8.56
CA TYR A 158 -7.60 6.69 -9.09
C TYR A 158 -7.05 7.40 -10.34
N VAL A 159 -5.84 7.98 -10.25
CA VAL A 159 -5.21 8.67 -11.38
C VAL A 159 -4.92 7.71 -12.53
N LYS A 160 -4.41 6.52 -12.23
CA LYS A 160 -4.15 5.47 -13.22
C LYS A 160 -5.42 5.09 -13.97
N LEU A 161 -6.54 4.89 -13.27
CA LEU A 161 -7.80 4.52 -13.89
C LEU A 161 -8.34 5.64 -14.78
N LEU A 162 -8.25 6.90 -14.35
CA LEU A 162 -8.61 8.07 -15.19
C LEU A 162 -7.79 8.11 -16.49
N LEU A 163 -6.48 7.88 -16.41
CA LEU A 163 -5.61 7.82 -17.59
C LEU A 163 -5.97 6.65 -18.51
N GLN A 164 -6.31 5.48 -17.95
CA GLN A 164 -6.75 4.32 -18.71
C GLN A 164 -8.04 4.59 -19.50
N GLN A 165 -8.92 5.42 -18.96
CA GLN A 165 -10.17 5.85 -19.60
C GLN A 165 -9.99 7.06 -20.53
N GLY A 166 -8.76 7.55 -20.73
CA GLY A 166 -8.49 8.72 -21.55
C GLY A 166 -8.92 10.05 -20.93
N ARG A 167 -9.28 10.07 -19.64
CA ARG A 167 -9.70 11.27 -18.88
C ARG A 167 -8.46 12.01 -18.36
N THR A 168 -7.60 12.44 -19.27
CA THR A 168 -6.28 13.00 -18.93
C THR A 168 -6.37 14.28 -18.12
N ASP A 169 -7.33 15.17 -18.42
CA ASP A 169 -7.48 16.42 -17.66
C ASP A 169 -7.94 16.16 -16.22
N ASP A 170 -8.86 15.21 -16.02
CA ASP A 170 -9.31 14.80 -14.69
C ASP A 170 -8.15 14.14 -13.91
N ALA A 171 -7.34 13.33 -14.59
CA ALA A 171 -6.16 12.72 -14.00
C ALA A 171 -5.14 13.76 -13.52
N LYS A 172 -4.87 14.81 -14.32
CA LYS A 172 -4.00 15.93 -13.92
C LYS A 172 -4.52 16.66 -12.69
N VAL A 173 -5.83 16.90 -12.62
CA VAL A 173 -6.47 17.52 -11.45
C VAL A 173 -6.33 16.63 -10.21
N ALA A 174 -6.61 15.33 -10.33
CA ALA A 174 -6.49 14.37 -9.23
C ALA A 174 -5.03 14.19 -8.74
N PHE A 175 -4.05 14.36 -9.65
CA PHE A 175 -2.63 14.23 -9.34
C PHE A 175 -2.01 15.50 -8.75
N ALA A 176 -2.55 16.67 -9.02
CA ALA A 176 -2.00 17.96 -8.63
C ALA A 176 -1.63 18.08 -7.12
N PRO A 177 -2.43 17.54 -6.15
CA PRO A 177 -2.08 17.64 -4.73
C PRO A 177 -0.79 16.91 -4.34
N VAL A 178 -0.31 15.96 -5.14
CA VAL A 178 0.85 15.10 -4.83
C VAL A 178 2.04 15.32 -5.77
N ILE A 179 1.96 16.30 -6.66
CA ILE A 179 2.99 16.54 -7.69
C ILE A 179 4.40 16.75 -7.11
N ASP A 180 4.50 17.41 -5.96
CA ASP A 180 5.78 17.65 -5.29
C ASP A 180 6.37 16.39 -4.64
N ARG A 181 5.54 15.36 -4.44
CA ARG A 181 5.93 14.08 -3.83
C ARG A 181 6.44 13.05 -4.87
N ARG A 182 6.34 13.34 -6.16
CA ARG A 182 6.76 12.44 -7.25
C ARG A 182 8.22 11.97 -7.13
N ALA A 183 9.10 12.82 -6.61
CA ALA A 183 10.51 12.46 -6.41
C ALA A 183 10.74 11.48 -5.25
N LEU A 184 9.78 11.36 -4.33
CA LEU A 184 9.84 10.52 -3.14
C LEU A 184 9.04 9.22 -3.31
N VAL A 185 7.98 9.25 -4.12
CA VAL A 185 7.07 8.12 -4.34
C VAL A 185 7.21 7.68 -5.80
N GLN A 186 7.85 6.53 -6.01
CA GLN A 186 8.18 6.00 -7.34
C GLN A 186 6.93 5.85 -8.24
N ARG A 187 5.80 5.40 -7.68
CA ARG A 187 4.53 5.24 -8.42
C ARG A 187 3.99 6.59 -8.93
N PHE A 188 4.23 7.69 -8.22
CA PHE A 188 3.85 9.03 -8.69
C PHE A 188 4.74 9.53 -9.82
N ASP A 189 6.04 9.21 -9.81
CA ASP A 189 6.91 9.48 -10.97
C ASP A 189 6.44 8.69 -12.21
N ALA A 190 5.96 7.46 -12.01
CA ALA A 190 5.42 6.65 -13.09
C ALA A 190 4.18 7.28 -13.75
N LEU A 191 3.23 7.78 -12.95
CA LEU A 191 2.05 8.50 -13.48
C LEU A 191 2.44 9.79 -14.22
N GLN A 192 3.38 10.55 -13.65
CA GLN A 192 3.86 11.77 -14.32
C GLN A 192 4.47 11.45 -15.69
N ARG A 193 5.31 10.41 -15.77
CA ARG A 193 5.90 9.99 -17.06
C ARG A 193 4.86 9.55 -18.07
N TRP A 194 3.79 8.92 -17.63
CA TRP A 194 2.70 8.56 -18.52
C TRP A 194 1.94 9.80 -19.01
N MET A 195 1.62 10.74 -18.14
CA MET A 195 1.01 12.02 -18.56
C MET A 195 1.93 12.81 -19.51
N ASP A 196 3.23 12.87 -19.22
CA ASP A 196 4.22 13.49 -20.10
C ASP A 196 4.27 12.82 -21.49
N ALA A 197 4.13 11.48 -21.52
CA ALA A 197 4.08 10.72 -22.78
C ALA A 197 2.80 11.00 -23.57
N ILE A 198 1.65 11.13 -22.91
CA ILE A 198 0.38 11.54 -23.55
C ILE A 198 0.51 12.95 -24.13
N ASP A 199 1.05 13.90 -23.35
CA ASP A 199 1.23 15.28 -23.81
C ASP A 199 2.22 15.36 -25.00
N ALA A 200 3.31 14.60 -24.96
CA ALA A 200 4.29 14.54 -26.05
C ALA A 200 3.74 13.89 -27.33
N ALA A 201 2.83 12.91 -27.18
CA ALA A 201 2.20 12.23 -28.31
C ALA A 201 1.14 13.09 -29.02
N GLY A 202 0.50 14.04 -28.28
CA GLY A 202 -0.54 14.92 -28.80
C GLY A 202 -1.84 14.19 -29.18
N ASP A 203 -2.73 14.91 -29.90
CA ASP A 203 -4.09 14.46 -30.21
C ASP A 203 -4.15 13.30 -31.22
N ALA A 204 -3.14 13.16 -32.06
CA ALA A 204 -3.07 12.12 -33.08
C ALA A 204 -1.73 11.38 -33.02
N PRO A 205 -1.50 10.56 -31.99
CA PRO A 205 -0.22 9.90 -31.82
C PRO A 205 0.09 8.95 -32.97
N ASP A 206 1.21 9.18 -33.67
CA ASP A 206 1.68 8.38 -34.78
C ASP A 206 3.16 8.03 -34.65
N THR A 207 3.54 6.81 -35.00
CA THR A 207 4.93 6.33 -34.94
C THR A 207 5.69 6.46 -36.27
N ALA A 208 5.02 6.75 -37.39
CA ALA A 208 5.61 6.66 -38.72
C ALA A 208 6.87 7.53 -38.92
N ALA A 209 6.88 8.75 -38.37
CA ALA A 209 8.04 9.62 -38.43
C ALA A 209 9.24 9.05 -37.63
N PHE A 210 8.98 8.46 -36.47
CA PHE A 210 10.00 7.80 -35.63
C PHE A 210 10.49 6.52 -36.30
N ASP A 211 9.60 5.72 -36.88
CA ASP A 211 9.93 4.48 -37.60
C ASP A 211 10.90 4.74 -38.75
N ALA A 212 10.67 5.81 -39.54
CA ALA A 212 11.55 6.24 -40.63
C ALA A 212 12.96 6.63 -40.12
N ARG A 213 13.05 7.39 -39.02
CA ARG A 213 14.32 7.76 -38.38
C ARG A 213 15.06 6.56 -37.83
N ILE A 214 14.37 5.64 -37.17
CA ILE A 214 14.94 4.40 -36.60
C ILE A 214 15.43 3.47 -37.71
N ALA A 215 14.71 3.42 -38.85
CA ALA A 215 15.14 2.65 -40.00
C ALA A 215 16.45 3.20 -40.61
N ALA A 216 16.59 4.53 -40.68
CA ALA A 216 17.80 5.20 -41.16
C ALA A 216 18.99 5.05 -40.15
N SER A 217 18.70 5.12 -38.85
CA SER A 217 19.71 5.00 -37.80
C SER A 217 19.19 4.22 -36.58
N LYS A 218 19.69 3.01 -36.38
CA LYS A 218 19.34 2.18 -35.22
C LYS A 218 19.75 2.80 -33.87
N ARG A 219 20.63 3.79 -33.86
CA ARG A 219 21.10 4.54 -32.71
C ARG A 219 20.46 5.93 -32.56
N ASP A 220 19.41 6.20 -33.31
CA ASP A 220 18.59 7.39 -33.08
C ASP A 220 17.74 7.19 -31.83
N PHE A 221 18.38 7.41 -30.66
CA PHE A 221 17.75 7.16 -29.34
C PHE A 221 16.61 8.15 -29.06
N GLU A 222 16.69 9.37 -29.58
CA GLU A 222 15.61 10.34 -29.51
C GLU A 222 14.36 9.84 -30.23
N ALA A 223 14.53 9.30 -31.47
CA ALA A 223 13.42 8.73 -32.20
C ALA A 223 12.84 7.49 -31.51
N ARG A 224 13.69 6.63 -30.93
CA ARG A 224 13.23 5.47 -30.16
C ARG A 224 12.45 5.87 -28.91
N PHE A 225 12.95 6.85 -28.17
CA PHE A 225 12.27 7.35 -26.98
C PHE A 225 10.93 8.01 -27.34
N GLY A 226 10.88 8.87 -28.36
CA GLY A 226 9.64 9.45 -28.86
C GLY A 226 8.64 8.39 -29.31
N ARG A 227 9.11 7.31 -29.99
CA ARG A 227 8.27 6.17 -30.34
C ARG A 227 7.72 5.48 -29.08
N ALA A 228 8.55 5.26 -28.07
CA ALA A 228 8.12 4.67 -26.79
C ALA A 228 7.06 5.54 -26.11
N GLN A 229 7.18 6.87 -26.13
CA GLN A 229 6.16 7.77 -25.60
C GLN A 229 4.82 7.64 -26.33
N VAL A 230 4.81 7.58 -27.66
CA VAL A 230 3.58 7.33 -28.45
C VAL A 230 2.96 5.98 -28.08
N LEU A 231 3.77 4.94 -27.91
CA LEU A 231 3.30 3.62 -27.50
C LEU A 231 2.72 3.63 -26.07
N MET A 232 3.34 4.36 -25.16
CA MET A 232 2.81 4.57 -23.79
C MET A 232 1.46 5.31 -23.83
N ALA A 233 1.32 6.37 -24.63
CA ALA A 233 0.07 7.09 -24.78
C ALA A 233 -1.06 6.20 -25.34
N ARG A 234 -0.71 5.21 -26.17
CA ARG A 234 -1.63 4.20 -26.69
C ARG A 234 -1.82 2.99 -25.76
N GLN A 235 -1.20 2.99 -24.59
CA GLN A 235 -1.18 1.87 -23.64
C GLN A 235 -0.60 0.55 -24.23
N GLN A 236 0.26 0.67 -25.25
CA GLN A 236 1.01 -0.43 -25.84
C GLN A 236 2.30 -0.66 -25.05
N TRP A 237 2.13 -1.16 -23.82
CA TRP A 237 3.18 -1.17 -22.78
C TRP A 237 4.38 -2.05 -23.14
N THR A 238 4.12 -3.24 -23.66
CA THR A 238 5.17 -4.20 -24.03
C THR A 238 6.04 -3.67 -25.14
N GLU A 239 5.41 -3.08 -26.17
CA GLU A 239 6.12 -2.45 -27.28
C GLU A 239 6.92 -1.22 -26.84
N ALA A 240 6.38 -0.41 -25.92
CA ALA A 240 7.10 0.71 -25.34
C ALA A 240 8.35 0.24 -24.58
N MET A 241 8.22 -0.80 -23.74
CA MET A 241 9.36 -1.39 -23.04
C MET A 241 10.39 -2.00 -23.98
N ASP A 242 9.98 -2.59 -25.09
CA ASP A 242 10.91 -3.12 -26.08
C ASP A 242 11.75 -2.01 -26.74
N GLU A 243 11.17 -0.85 -27.06
CA GLU A 243 11.94 0.29 -27.57
C GLU A 243 12.91 0.86 -26.52
N LEU A 244 12.48 0.95 -25.27
CA LEU A 244 13.34 1.40 -24.17
C LEU A 244 14.51 0.44 -23.94
N LEU A 245 14.30 -0.88 -24.06
CA LEU A 245 15.38 -1.88 -23.99
C LEU A 245 16.37 -1.72 -25.14
N GLU A 246 15.92 -1.41 -26.35
CA GLU A 246 16.79 -1.15 -27.49
C GLU A 246 17.75 0.03 -27.24
N ILE A 247 17.31 1.06 -26.50
CA ILE A 247 18.19 2.15 -26.04
C ILE A 247 19.20 1.60 -25.03
N LEU A 248 18.70 0.95 -23.97
CA LEU A 248 19.51 0.48 -22.83
C LEU A 248 20.58 -0.54 -23.24
N MET A 249 20.31 -1.41 -24.22
CA MET A 249 21.30 -2.34 -24.76
C MET A 249 22.48 -1.66 -25.43
N ARG A 250 22.35 -0.40 -25.87
CA ARG A 250 23.39 0.35 -26.59
C ARG A 250 24.00 1.50 -25.80
N ASP A 251 23.20 2.08 -24.90
CA ASP A 251 23.62 3.16 -24.01
C ASP A 251 22.75 3.15 -22.73
N LYS A 252 23.29 2.57 -21.67
CA LYS A 252 22.58 2.42 -20.38
C LYS A 252 22.32 3.75 -19.69
N ALA A 253 23.21 4.75 -19.90
CA ALA A 253 23.17 6.04 -19.25
C ALA A 253 22.53 7.14 -20.13
N TRP A 254 21.97 6.77 -21.27
CA TRP A 254 21.41 7.75 -22.19
C TRP A 254 20.46 8.72 -21.49
N SER A 255 20.69 10.01 -21.73
CA SER A 255 19.87 11.12 -21.18
C SER A 255 19.62 10.97 -19.67
N GLU A 256 20.70 10.81 -18.89
CA GLU A 256 20.64 10.70 -17.43
C GLU A 256 19.73 9.56 -16.93
N ASP A 257 19.88 8.38 -17.53
CA ASP A 257 19.09 7.18 -17.24
C ASP A 257 17.61 7.30 -17.61
N LEU A 258 17.22 8.22 -18.50
CA LEU A 258 15.83 8.49 -18.83
C LEU A 258 15.09 7.23 -19.33
N ALA A 259 15.73 6.45 -20.23
CA ALA A 259 15.14 5.22 -20.75
C ALA A 259 14.91 4.18 -19.65
N ARG A 260 15.85 4.05 -18.69
CA ARG A 260 15.73 3.13 -17.55
C ARG A 260 14.63 3.57 -16.59
N LYS A 261 14.60 4.86 -16.24
CA LYS A 261 13.58 5.43 -15.34
C LYS A 261 12.17 5.24 -15.95
N THR A 262 12.03 5.49 -17.25
CA THR A 262 10.74 5.30 -17.95
C THR A 262 10.37 3.84 -18.06
N TYR A 263 11.32 2.93 -18.29
CA TYR A 263 11.06 1.50 -18.28
C TYR A 263 10.52 0.99 -16.93
N ILE A 264 11.13 1.43 -15.83
CA ILE A 264 10.68 1.10 -14.48
C ILE A 264 9.28 1.66 -14.23
N ALA A 265 9.02 2.89 -14.66
CA ALA A 265 7.72 3.51 -14.56
C ALA A 265 6.62 2.71 -15.28
N VAL A 266 6.91 2.18 -16.47
CA VAL A 266 5.97 1.31 -17.20
C VAL A 266 5.70 0.03 -16.41
N LEU A 267 6.72 -0.58 -15.80
CA LEU A 267 6.52 -1.76 -14.95
C LEU A 267 5.60 -1.46 -13.76
N ASP A 268 5.77 -0.30 -13.09
CA ASP A 268 4.92 0.10 -11.97
C ASP A 268 3.46 0.33 -12.40
N ILE A 269 3.25 0.88 -13.61
CA ILE A 269 1.90 1.11 -14.16
C ILE A 269 1.19 -0.21 -14.49
N ILE A 270 1.89 -1.17 -15.09
CA ILE A 270 1.28 -2.43 -15.54
C ILE A 270 1.20 -3.49 -14.46
N GLU A 271 1.88 -3.30 -13.32
CA GLU A 271 1.81 -4.26 -12.22
C GLU A 271 0.37 -4.33 -11.69
N PRO A 272 -0.27 -5.50 -11.75
CA PRO A 272 -1.62 -5.65 -11.20
C PRO A 272 -1.58 -5.65 -9.66
N PRO A 273 -2.70 -5.33 -9.00
CA PRO A 273 -2.82 -5.55 -7.57
C PRO A 273 -2.46 -6.99 -7.20
N LYS A 274 -1.72 -7.17 -6.11
CA LYS A 274 -1.36 -8.51 -5.66
C LYS A 274 -2.60 -9.25 -5.17
N PRO A 275 -2.86 -10.47 -5.64
CA PRO A 275 -4.00 -11.24 -5.16
C PRO A 275 -3.84 -11.56 -3.67
N LYS A 276 -4.95 -11.52 -2.92
CA LYS A 276 -4.97 -12.00 -1.54
C LYS A 276 -4.74 -13.52 -1.56
N VAL A 277 -3.71 -13.98 -0.89
CA VAL A 277 -3.35 -15.41 -0.76
C VAL A 277 -3.45 -15.86 0.69
N ALA A 278 -3.52 -17.17 0.93
CA ALA A 278 -3.54 -17.71 2.28
C ALA A 278 -2.25 -17.36 3.04
N GLU A 279 -2.36 -17.31 4.37
CA GLU A 279 -1.25 -17.00 5.26
C GLU A 279 -0.01 -17.89 4.97
N GLY A 280 1.16 -17.25 4.90
CA GLY A 280 2.42 -17.93 4.57
C GLY A 280 2.65 -18.21 3.09
N GLN A 281 1.73 -17.84 2.20
CA GLN A 281 1.92 -17.94 0.77
C GLN A 281 2.40 -16.60 0.19
N ILE A 282 3.31 -16.67 -0.78
CA ILE A 282 3.75 -15.49 -1.54
C ILE A 282 2.86 -15.39 -2.78
N PRO A 283 2.19 -14.24 -3.02
CA PRO A 283 1.41 -14.05 -4.24
C PRO A 283 2.29 -14.29 -5.48
N PRO A 284 1.79 -14.97 -6.52
CA PRO A 284 2.54 -15.13 -7.76
C PRO A 284 2.74 -13.77 -8.43
N ASP A 285 3.94 -13.57 -8.99
CA ASP A 285 4.20 -12.41 -9.84
C ASP A 285 3.43 -12.52 -11.16
N ASP A 286 2.99 -11.37 -11.69
CA ASP A 286 2.47 -11.32 -13.06
C ASP A 286 3.53 -11.79 -14.06
N PRO A 287 3.22 -12.74 -14.96
CA PRO A 287 4.20 -13.31 -15.88
C PRO A 287 4.84 -12.27 -16.80
N THR A 288 4.10 -11.26 -17.25
CA THR A 288 4.60 -10.19 -18.13
C THR A 288 5.57 -9.32 -17.36
N VAL A 289 5.16 -8.82 -16.19
CA VAL A 289 6.01 -8.00 -15.32
C VAL A 289 7.29 -8.73 -14.95
N ALA A 290 7.19 -9.99 -14.50
CA ALA A 290 8.34 -10.83 -14.16
C ALA A 290 9.30 -11.04 -15.35
N SER A 291 8.76 -11.23 -16.56
CA SER A 291 9.54 -11.36 -17.78
C SER A 291 10.32 -10.09 -18.09
N TYR A 292 9.65 -8.94 -18.07
CA TYR A 292 10.28 -7.65 -18.40
C TYR A 292 11.25 -7.19 -17.30
N ARG A 293 11.00 -7.49 -16.03
CA ARG A 293 12.00 -7.31 -14.94
C ARG A 293 13.29 -8.11 -15.18
N ARG A 294 13.17 -9.38 -15.60
CA ARG A 294 14.35 -10.21 -15.94
C ARG A 294 15.12 -9.67 -17.14
N ARG A 295 14.41 -9.20 -18.19
CA ARG A 295 15.03 -8.59 -19.39
C ARG A 295 15.82 -7.35 -19.02
N LEU A 296 15.24 -6.45 -18.20
CA LEU A 296 15.93 -5.26 -17.70
C LEU A 296 17.18 -5.64 -16.91
N SER A 297 17.07 -6.58 -15.96
CA SER A 297 18.21 -7.04 -15.15
C SER A 297 19.33 -7.61 -16.01
N SER A 298 19.00 -8.40 -17.03
CA SER A 298 19.98 -8.95 -17.97
C SER A 298 20.73 -7.86 -18.74
N VAL A 299 20.02 -6.81 -19.19
CA VAL A 299 20.65 -5.70 -19.91
C VAL A 299 21.52 -4.83 -19.00
N ILE A 300 21.09 -4.59 -17.75
CA ILE A 300 21.87 -3.75 -16.82
C ILE A 300 23.15 -4.44 -16.35
N LEU A 301 23.11 -5.77 -16.12
CA LEU A 301 24.24 -6.55 -15.61
C LEU A 301 25.22 -7.00 -16.69
N SER A 302 24.87 -6.92 -17.98
CA SER A 302 25.75 -7.20 -19.12
C SER A 302 26.65 -5.98 -19.42
#